data_2cfe0bd59dff6526961a1ad94d602a8c
#
_entry.id   2cfe0bd59dff6526961a1ad94d602a8c
#
_cell.length_a   1.000
_cell.length_b   1.000
_cell.length_c   1.000
_cell.angle_alpha   90.00
_cell.angle_beta   90.00
_cell.angle_gamma   90.00
#
_symmetry.space_group_name_H-M   'P 1'
#
loop_
_entity.id
_entity.type
_entity.pdbx_description
1 polymer ?
#
loop_
_entity_poly.entity_id
_entity_poly.type
_entity_poly.pdbx_seq_one_letter_code
_entity_poly.pdbx_strand_id
1 'polypeptide(L)'
;MEMKWKIGSVEMENPFILAPMAGVTDLPFRMLCKEQGAGLLCTEMVSAKAISFHNKNTISLMQFDPSEHPVSMQIFGSEPDLMAEVAKSIEEQPFDILDINMGCPVPKVVNNGEGSALLKNPKLIREIVTQVSHAVKKPVTAKIRIGFEGYPVDPVEIAKIIEDSGAAAVAVHGRTRQQYYAGEADWDTIRRIKEAVSIPVIGNGDVDSPKKAEKLVRETGCDGVMIGRAVRGNPWIFREMNHYFTTGELLPRPSWEEIKEMILRHTRMQIELKGEFTGIREMRKHIAWYTAGMKHSAGLRRDSNLVSSYEELEKLLDFRG
;
A
#
# COMPACT_ATOMS: atom_id res chain seq x y z
N MET A 1 -2.96 -17.99 11.94
CA MET A 1 -2.26 -17.51 10.76
C MET A 1 -0.78 -17.85 10.92
N GLU A 2 -0.16 -18.45 9.92
CA GLU A 2 1.27 -18.65 9.95
C GLU A 2 1.96 -17.29 9.80
N MET A 3 2.97 -17.03 10.64
CA MET A 3 3.73 -15.78 10.58
C MET A 3 4.63 -15.75 9.33
N LYS A 4 5.24 -16.89 8.96
CA LYS A 4 6.06 -17.01 7.75
C LYS A 4 5.25 -17.63 6.61
N TRP A 5 5.28 -17.02 5.46
CA TRP A 5 4.57 -17.46 4.28
C TRP A 5 5.28 -16.97 3.01
N LYS A 6 4.77 -17.24 1.80
CA LYS A 6 5.44 -16.90 0.55
C LYS A 6 4.49 -16.29 -0.48
N ILE A 7 5.02 -15.40 -1.30
CA ILE A 7 4.42 -14.97 -2.56
C ILE A 7 5.37 -15.36 -3.69
N GLY A 8 5.03 -16.42 -4.43
CA GLY A 8 5.96 -17.02 -5.38
C GLY A 8 7.25 -17.48 -4.70
N SER A 9 8.39 -16.96 -5.14
CA SER A 9 9.72 -17.23 -4.56
C SER A 9 10.10 -16.34 -3.37
N VAL A 10 9.30 -15.31 -3.06
CA VAL A 10 9.62 -14.31 -2.03
C VAL A 10 9.06 -14.73 -0.67
N GLU A 11 9.93 -14.86 0.32
CA GLU A 11 9.56 -15.20 1.70
C GLU A 11 9.15 -13.96 2.49
N MET A 12 8.06 -14.08 3.26
CA MET A 12 7.54 -13.06 4.15
C MET A 12 7.76 -13.48 5.59
N GLU A 13 8.34 -12.59 6.40
CA GLU A 13 8.58 -12.85 7.83
C GLU A 13 7.30 -12.75 8.66
N ASN A 14 6.34 -11.96 8.19
CA ASN A 14 5.03 -11.81 8.82
C ASN A 14 3.98 -11.41 7.77
N PRO A 15 2.69 -11.54 8.09
CA PRO A 15 1.61 -11.33 7.12
C PRO A 15 1.13 -9.87 6.97
N PHE A 16 1.78 -8.89 7.60
CA PHE A 16 1.31 -7.50 7.63
C PHE A 16 1.97 -6.68 6.54
N ILE A 17 1.15 -6.11 5.63
CA ILE A 17 1.58 -5.51 4.39
C ILE A 17 1.19 -4.03 4.37
N LEU A 18 2.13 -3.15 4.02
CA LEU A 18 1.84 -1.74 3.75
C LEU A 18 1.14 -1.60 2.40
N ALA A 19 -0.07 -1.05 2.38
CA ALA A 19 -0.81 -0.82 1.13
C ALA A 19 -0.17 0.30 0.27
N PRO A 20 -0.23 0.19 -1.07
CA PRO A 20 0.16 1.28 -1.96
C PRO A 20 -0.79 2.47 -1.82
N MET A 21 -0.27 3.65 -1.52
CA MET A 21 -1.06 4.89 -1.36
C MET A 21 -0.34 6.08 -1.96
N ALA A 22 -0.87 6.61 -3.06
CA ALA A 22 -0.32 7.79 -3.74
C ALA A 22 -0.19 9.00 -2.79
N GLY A 23 0.97 9.62 -2.77
CA GLY A 23 1.32 10.73 -1.89
C GLY A 23 1.54 10.32 -0.43
N VAL A 24 1.63 9.03 -0.09
CA VAL A 24 1.81 8.55 1.29
C VAL A 24 2.96 7.55 1.40
N THR A 25 2.97 6.53 0.54
CA THR A 25 3.95 5.44 0.62
C THR A 25 5.19 5.68 -0.24
N ASP A 26 5.74 6.89 -0.13
CA ASP A 26 7.05 7.24 -0.67
C ASP A 26 8.18 6.56 0.15
N LEU A 27 9.40 6.62 -0.36
CA LEU A 27 10.55 5.95 0.25
C LEU A 27 10.70 6.25 1.76
N PRO A 28 10.69 7.50 2.23
CA PRO A 28 10.79 7.80 3.67
C PRO A 28 9.74 7.08 4.52
N PHE A 29 8.48 7.12 4.08
CA PHE A 29 7.41 6.50 4.86
C PHE A 29 7.46 4.96 4.82
N ARG A 30 7.86 4.37 3.70
CA ARG A 30 8.07 2.92 3.61
C ARG A 30 9.15 2.45 4.58
N MET A 31 10.29 3.17 4.63
CA MET A 31 11.38 2.88 5.57
C MET A 31 10.91 2.88 7.03
N LEU A 32 10.16 3.89 7.43
CA LEU A 32 9.59 3.96 8.78
C LEU A 32 8.64 2.79 9.07
N CYS A 33 7.82 2.38 8.10
CA CYS A 33 6.96 1.21 8.26
C CYS A 33 7.77 -0.10 8.33
N LYS A 34 8.86 -0.22 7.55
CA LYS A 34 9.77 -1.38 7.62
C LYS A 34 10.38 -1.54 8.99
N GLU A 35 10.92 -0.48 9.55
CA GLU A 35 11.50 -0.46 10.89
C GLU A 35 10.50 -0.81 11.99
N GLN A 36 9.23 -0.52 11.78
CA GLN A 36 8.15 -0.94 12.67
C GLN A 36 7.68 -2.38 12.40
N GLY A 37 8.31 -3.10 11.48
CA GLY A 37 8.07 -4.52 11.26
C GLY A 37 7.02 -4.85 10.21
N ALA A 38 6.79 -3.97 9.21
CA ALA A 38 6.00 -4.35 8.04
C ALA A 38 6.67 -5.52 7.29
N GLY A 39 5.90 -6.59 7.02
CA GLY A 39 6.39 -7.79 6.36
C GLY A 39 6.63 -7.61 4.87
N LEU A 40 5.83 -6.77 4.21
CA LEU A 40 5.98 -6.37 2.82
C LEU A 40 5.64 -4.89 2.69
N LEU A 41 6.48 -4.16 1.96
CA LEU A 41 6.22 -2.77 1.58
C LEU A 41 5.66 -2.71 0.16
N CYS A 42 4.76 -1.76 -0.11
CA CYS A 42 4.32 -1.46 -1.48
C CYS A 42 4.67 -0.01 -1.83
N THR A 43 5.23 0.20 -3.02
CA THR A 43 5.47 1.56 -3.54
C THR A 43 4.15 2.28 -3.83
N GLU A 44 4.22 3.56 -4.11
CA GLU A 44 3.13 4.25 -4.80
C GLU A 44 2.92 3.62 -6.18
N MET A 45 1.70 3.75 -6.73
CA MET A 45 1.43 3.24 -8.07
C MET A 45 2.09 4.10 -9.14
N VAL A 46 2.77 3.49 -10.10
CA VAL A 46 3.50 4.15 -11.17
C VAL A 46 2.87 3.83 -12.53
N SER A 47 2.65 4.84 -13.37
CA SER A 47 2.08 4.64 -14.69
C SER A 47 3.07 3.96 -15.64
N ALA A 48 2.70 2.81 -16.22
CA ALA A 48 3.49 2.14 -17.23
C ALA A 48 3.80 3.06 -18.41
N LYS A 49 2.80 3.81 -18.86
CA LYS A 49 2.97 4.81 -19.93
C LYS A 49 3.96 5.92 -19.55
N ALA A 50 3.96 6.39 -18.31
CA ALA A 50 4.90 7.41 -17.86
C ALA A 50 6.33 6.86 -17.72
N ILE A 51 6.49 5.58 -17.38
CA ILE A 51 7.80 4.89 -17.39
C ILE A 51 8.34 4.83 -18.81
N SER A 52 7.55 4.39 -19.79
CA SER A 52 7.98 4.26 -21.18
C SER A 52 8.44 5.60 -21.81
N PHE A 53 7.90 6.72 -21.33
CA PHE A 53 8.35 8.07 -21.72
C PHE A 53 9.51 8.63 -20.89
N HIS A 54 10.10 7.83 -20.00
CA HIS A 54 11.20 8.27 -19.11
C HIS A 54 10.88 9.56 -18.33
N ASN A 55 9.64 9.71 -17.87
CA ASN A 55 9.22 10.90 -17.13
C ASN A 55 9.99 11.03 -15.82
N LYS A 56 10.70 12.16 -15.62
CA LYS A 56 11.55 12.37 -14.45
C LYS A 56 10.82 12.24 -13.11
N ASN A 57 9.59 12.74 -13.02
CA ASN A 57 8.80 12.63 -11.80
C ASN A 57 8.38 11.17 -11.51
N THR A 58 8.23 10.36 -12.56
CA THR A 58 7.93 8.93 -12.46
C THR A 58 9.14 8.16 -11.94
N ILE A 59 10.33 8.49 -12.43
CA ILE A 59 11.59 7.86 -11.98
C ILE A 59 11.81 8.10 -10.49
N SER A 60 11.47 9.29 -9.96
CA SER A 60 11.61 9.58 -8.53
C SER A 60 10.69 8.73 -7.63
N LEU A 61 9.57 8.21 -8.16
CA LEU A 61 8.70 7.28 -7.44
C LEU A 61 9.23 5.84 -7.39
N MET A 62 10.24 5.54 -8.20
CA MET A 62 10.85 4.22 -8.35
C MET A 62 12.17 4.10 -7.57
N GLN A 63 12.35 4.90 -6.53
CA GLN A 63 13.53 4.83 -5.67
C GLN A 63 13.33 3.76 -4.59
N PHE A 64 14.38 3.01 -4.32
CA PHE A 64 14.43 1.93 -3.33
C PHE A 64 15.64 2.08 -2.42
N ASP A 65 15.52 1.60 -1.20
CA ASP A 65 16.62 1.43 -0.26
C ASP A 65 16.91 -0.07 -0.05
N PRO A 66 18.17 -0.50 0.02
CA PRO A 66 18.51 -1.92 0.23
C PRO A 66 17.87 -2.56 1.46
N SER A 67 17.49 -1.79 2.46
CA SER A 67 16.87 -2.30 3.69
C SER A 67 15.35 -2.47 3.59
N GLU A 68 14.70 -2.08 2.47
CA GLU A 68 13.25 -2.20 2.29
C GLU A 68 12.76 -3.63 2.06
N HIS A 69 13.64 -4.55 1.66
CA HIS A 69 13.25 -5.89 1.27
C HIS A 69 12.49 -6.67 2.36
N PRO A 70 11.41 -7.40 1.99
CA PRO A 70 10.83 -7.46 0.64
C PRO A 70 9.98 -6.21 0.32
N VAL A 71 10.08 -5.75 -0.92
CA VAL A 71 9.32 -4.60 -1.43
C VAL A 71 8.64 -4.93 -2.75
N SER A 72 7.38 -4.51 -2.89
CA SER A 72 6.57 -4.66 -4.10
C SER A 72 6.49 -3.32 -4.83
N MET A 73 6.84 -3.33 -6.12
CA MET A 73 6.64 -2.19 -7.02
C MET A 73 5.28 -2.30 -7.70
N GLN A 74 4.44 -1.27 -7.55
CA GLN A 74 3.12 -1.26 -8.17
C GLN A 74 3.10 -0.42 -9.45
N ILE A 75 2.72 -1.03 -10.58
CA ILE A 75 2.47 -0.35 -11.86
C ILE A 75 0.98 -0.34 -12.20
N PHE A 76 0.56 0.60 -13.05
CA PHE A 76 -0.79 0.62 -13.61
C PHE A 76 -0.77 1.02 -15.09
N GLY A 77 -1.76 0.52 -15.82
CA GLY A 77 -1.98 0.74 -17.24
C GLY A 77 -3.16 -0.08 -17.73
N SER A 78 -3.47 0.04 -19.04
CA SER A 78 -4.55 -0.71 -19.70
C SER A 78 -4.11 -1.30 -21.05
N GLU A 79 -2.86 -1.15 -21.45
CA GLU A 79 -2.30 -1.65 -22.70
C GLU A 79 -1.40 -2.86 -22.40
N PRO A 80 -1.81 -4.13 -22.69
CA PRO A 80 -1.08 -5.33 -22.29
C PRO A 80 0.38 -5.37 -22.78
N ASP A 81 0.61 -5.08 -24.06
CA ASP A 81 1.94 -5.10 -24.67
C ASP A 81 2.87 -4.07 -24.01
N LEU A 82 2.40 -2.83 -23.85
CA LEU A 82 3.15 -1.78 -23.18
C LEU A 82 3.46 -2.14 -21.72
N MET A 83 2.51 -2.73 -20.99
CA MET A 83 2.73 -3.13 -19.60
C MET A 83 3.77 -4.24 -19.49
N ALA A 84 3.79 -5.20 -20.43
CA ALA A 84 4.79 -6.26 -20.51
C ALA A 84 6.19 -5.72 -20.86
N GLU A 85 6.29 -4.82 -21.84
CA GLU A 85 7.54 -4.14 -22.20
C GLU A 85 8.11 -3.35 -21.02
N VAL A 86 7.27 -2.58 -20.34
CA VAL A 86 7.67 -1.81 -19.15
C VAL A 86 8.09 -2.74 -18.02
N ALA A 87 7.32 -3.78 -17.72
CA ALA A 87 7.67 -4.76 -16.69
C ALA A 87 9.07 -5.34 -16.92
N LYS A 88 9.37 -5.75 -18.16
CA LYS A 88 10.68 -6.24 -18.56
C LYS A 88 11.78 -5.19 -18.41
N SER A 89 11.50 -3.94 -18.77
CA SER A 89 12.48 -2.84 -18.70
C SER A 89 12.90 -2.47 -17.29
N ILE A 90 12.03 -2.72 -16.30
CA ILE A 90 12.27 -2.40 -14.89
C ILE A 90 12.65 -3.64 -14.05
N GLU A 91 12.72 -4.83 -14.64
CA GLU A 91 12.95 -6.08 -13.90
C GLU A 91 14.24 -6.07 -13.06
N GLU A 92 15.29 -5.42 -13.55
CA GLU A 92 16.58 -5.31 -12.86
C GLU A 92 16.55 -4.30 -11.69
N GLN A 93 15.47 -3.53 -11.50
CA GLN A 93 15.32 -2.65 -10.35
C GLN A 93 15.23 -3.49 -9.06
N PRO A 94 15.68 -2.96 -7.91
CA PRO A 94 15.78 -3.71 -6.65
C PRO A 94 14.44 -3.84 -5.91
N PHE A 95 13.39 -4.28 -6.58
CA PHE A 95 12.14 -4.73 -5.96
C PHE A 95 12.01 -6.26 -6.05
N ASP A 96 11.20 -6.85 -5.18
CA ASP A 96 11.05 -8.31 -5.11
C ASP A 96 9.82 -8.82 -5.85
N ILE A 97 8.75 -8.03 -5.87
CA ILE A 97 7.44 -8.36 -6.44
C ILE A 97 6.99 -7.23 -7.36
N LEU A 98 6.43 -7.59 -8.52
CA LEU A 98 5.76 -6.64 -9.41
C LEU A 98 4.25 -6.73 -9.19
N ASP A 99 3.62 -5.65 -8.74
CA ASP A 99 2.18 -5.61 -8.49
C ASP A 99 1.44 -4.79 -9.55
N ILE A 100 0.29 -5.28 -10.00
CA ILE A 100 -0.56 -4.60 -10.98
C ILE A 100 -1.76 -3.97 -10.28
N ASN A 101 -1.90 -2.64 -10.40
CA ASN A 101 -3.03 -1.92 -9.85
C ASN A 101 -4.29 -2.12 -10.72
N MET A 102 -5.27 -2.79 -10.17
CA MET A 102 -6.62 -2.96 -10.75
C MET A 102 -7.72 -2.48 -9.78
N GLY A 103 -7.37 -1.58 -8.86
CA GLY A 103 -8.27 -1.14 -7.79
C GLY A 103 -8.36 0.37 -7.58
N CYS A 104 -7.52 1.19 -8.22
CA CYS A 104 -7.55 2.64 -8.04
C CYS A 104 -8.89 3.24 -8.51
N PRO A 105 -9.65 3.93 -7.63
CA PRO A 105 -10.96 4.47 -7.98
C PRO A 105 -10.92 5.89 -8.54
N VAL A 106 -9.75 6.53 -8.58
CA VAL A 106 -9.59 7.94 -8.91
C VAL A 106 -10.03 8.24 -10.34
N PRO A 107 -10.87 9.27 -10.60
CA PRO A 107 -11.40 9.55 -11.94
C PRO A 107 -10.34 9.67 -13.03
N LYS A 108 -9.20 10.32 -12.73
CA LYS A 108 -8.10 10.49 -13.69
C LYS A 108 -7.54 9.14 -14.19
N VAL A 109 -7.54 8.10 -13.36
CA VAL A 109 -7.09 6.76 -13.72
C VAL A 109 -8.21 5.99 -14.41
N VAL A 110 -9.40 5.99 -13.81
CA VAL A 110 -10.57 5.26 -14.30
C VAL A 110 -11.03 5.71 -15.68
N ASN A 111 -10.99 7.02 -15.97
CA ASN A 111 -11.40 7.58 -17.27
C ASN A 111 -10.45 7.15 -18.41
N ASN A 112 -9.23 6.74 -18.09
CA ASN A 112 -8.27 6.18 -19.05
C ASN A 112 -8.43 4.66 -19.24
N GLY A 113 -9.43 4.03 -18.63
CA GLY A 113 -9.62 2.56 -18.67
C GLY A 113 -8.69 1.80 -17.72
N GLU A 114 -7.98 2.48 -16.84
CA GLU A 114 -6.96 1.93 -15.94
C GLU A 114 -7.49 1.71 -14.50
N GLY A 115 -6.70 1.07 -13.66
CA GLY A 115 -7.05 0.83 -12.27
C GLY A 115 -8.33 0.02 -12.13
N SER A 116 -9.29 0.49 -11.34
CA SER A 116 -10.56 -0.24 -11.13
C SER A 116 -11.45 -0.34 -12.39
N ALA A 117 -11.18 0.46 -13.44
CA ALA A 117 -11.90 0.33 -14.70
C ALA A 117 -11.64 -1.03 -15.40
N LEU A 118 -10.50 -1.66 -15.13
CA LEU A 118 -10.16 -2.98 -15.65
C LEU A 118 -11.18 -4.05 -15.21
N LEU A 119 -11.79 -3.90 -14.02
CA LEU A 119 -12.79 -4.82 -13.50
C LEU A 119 -14.03 -4.95 -14.39
N LYS A 120 -14.24 -4.03 -15.34
CA LYS A 120 -15.30 -4.10 -16.35
C LYS A 120 -14.99 -5.05 -17.51
N ASN A 121 -13.73 -5.45 -17.66
CA ASN A 121 -13.24 -6.22 -18.80
C ASN A 121 -12.35 -7.40 -18.37
N PRO A 122 -12.94 -8.54 -17.98
CA PRO A 122 -12.19 -9.72 -17.56
C PRO A 122 -11.18 -10.25 -18.61
N LYS A 123 -11.50 -10.09 -19.91
CA LYS A 123 -10.56 -10.48 -20.99
C LYS A 123 -9.28 -9.65 -20.96
N LEU A 124 -9.42 -8.34 -20.79
CA LEU A 124 -8.28 -7.45 -20.70
C LEU A 124 -7.43 -7.72 -19.43
N ILE A 125 -8.08 -8.07 -18.29
CA ILE A 125 -7.35 -8.50 -17.09
C ILE A 125 -6.50 -9.74 -17.41
N ARG A 126 -7.08 -10.75 -18.08
CA ARG A 126 -6.35 -11.96 -18.50
C ARG A 126 -5.15 -11.60 -19.37
N GLU A 127 -5.34 -10.79 -20.40
CA GLU A 127 -4.28 -10.37 -21.31
C GLU A 127 -3.14 -9.67 -20.59
N ILE A 128 -3.46 -8.67 -19.75
CA ILE A 128 -2.47 -7.90 -18.97
C ILE A 128 -1.67 -8.83 -18.04
N VAL A 129 -2.37 -9.61 -17.19
CA VAL A 129 -1.68 -10.45 -16.21
C VAL A 129 -0.84 -11.52 -16.90
N THR A 130 -1.36 -12.16 -17.95
CA THR A 130 -0.63 -13.18 -18.69
C THR A 130 0.64 -12.60 -19.31
N GLN A 131 0.54 -11.49 -20.02
CA GLN A 131 1.70 -10.90 -20.71
C GLN A 131 2.74 -10.39 -19.71
N VAL A 132 2.33 -9.72 -18.64
CA VAL A 132 3.25 -9.22 -17.61
C VAL A 132 3.93 -10.39 -16.88
N SER A 133 3.18 -11.44 -16.51
CA SER A 133 3.74 -12.62 -15.82
C SER A 133 4.75 -13.40 -16.68
N HIS A 134 4.55 -13.41 -18.01
CA HIS A 134 5.51 -14.04 -18.92
C HIS A 134 6.73 -13.15 -19.23
N ALA A 135 6.61 -11.84 -19.05
CA ALA A 135 7.68 -10.90 -19.39
C ALA A 135 8.79 -10.84 -18.33
N VAL A 136 8.51 -11.22 -17.07
CA VAL A 136 9.43 -11.11 -15.94
C VAL A 136 9.57 -12.44 -15.17
N LYS A 137 10.70 -12.59 -14.46
CA LYS A 137 10.96 -13.74 -13.58
C LYS A 137 10.48 -13.51 -12.15
N LYS A 138 10.39 -12.25 -11.75
CA LYS A 138 9.89 -11.87 -10.42
C LYS A 138 8.41 -12.23 -10.29
N PRO A 139 7.94 -12.62 -9.08
CA PRO A 139 6.52 -12.85 -8.85
C PRO A 139 5.68 -11.64 -9.24
N VAL A 140 4.60 -11.89 -9.99
CA VAL A 140 3.62 -10.86 -10.36
C VAL A 140 2.39 -11.03 -9.47
N THR A 141 1.87 -9.94 -8.92
CA THR A 141 0.64 -9.91 -8.13
C THR A 141 -0.36 -8.91 -8.71
N ALA A 142 -1.61 -8.99 -8.30
CA ALA A 142 -2.61 -8.00 -8.69
C ALA A 142 -3.37 -7.49 -7.46
N LYS A 143 -3.63 -6.17 -7.42
CA LYS A 143 -4.45 -5.57 -6.39
C LYS A 143 -5.77 -5.09 -6.97
N ILE A 144 -6.89 -5.66 -6.50
CA ILE A 144 -8.24 -5.44 -6.99
C ILE A 144 -9.16 -4.81 -5.94
N ARG A 145 -10.33 -4.34 -6.41
CA ARG A 145 -11.55 -4.14 -5.61
C ARG A 145 -12.56 -5.22 -5.95
N ILE A 146 -13.63 -5.35 -5.13
CA ILE A 146 -14.66 -6.36 -5.31
C ILE A 146 -15.69 -6.04 -6.40
N GLY A 147 -15.52 -4.97 -7.16
CA GLY A 147 -16.38 -4.69 -8.30
C GLY A 147 -16.41 -3.24 -8.74
N PHE A 148 -17.17 -3.04 -9.83
CA PHE A 148 -17.46 -1.76 -10.43
C PHE A 148 -18.98 -1.69 -10.69
N GLU A 149 -19.69 -0.76 -10.07
CA GLU A 149 -21.15 -0.66 -10.18
C GLU A 149 -21.62 -0.52 -11.64
N GLY A 150 -22.75 -1.17 -11.97
CA GLY A 150 -23.24 -1.24 -13.33
C GLY A 150 -22.57 -2.31 -14.22
N TYR A 151 -21.57 -3.02 -13.69
CA TYR A 151 -20.88 -4.11 -14.37
C TYR A 151 -20.87 -5.35 -13.44
N PRO A 152 -21.82 -6.28 -13.62
CA PRO A 152 -22.02 -7.42 -12.71
C PRO A 152 -21.03 -8.56 -12.99
N VAL A 153 -19.74 -8.27 -12.81
CA VAL A 153 -18.68 -9.32 -12.85
C VAL A 153 -18.43 -9.79 -11.42
N ASP A 154 -18.49 -11.11 -11.20
CA ASP A 154 -18.20 -11.70 -9.90
C ASP A 154 -16.71 -11.50 -9.55
N PRO A 155 -16.37 -10.89 -8.42
CA PRO A 155 -14.98 -10.73 -7.99
C PRO A 155 -14.26 -12.08 -7.81
N VAL A 156 -14.97 -13.18 -7.55
CA VAL A 156 -14.40 -14.53 -7.51
C VAL A 156 -13.93 -14.97 -8.90
N GLU A 157 -14.70 -14.68 -9.94
CA GLU A 157 -14.28 -14.95 -11.32
C GLU A 157 -13.04 -14.13 -11.71
N ILE A 158 -12.98 -12.85 -11.31
CA ILE A 158 -11.80 -12.02 -11.53
C ILE A 158 -10.56 -12.62 -10.85
N ALA A 159 -10.68 -13.06 -9.60
CA ALA A 159 -9.57 -13.66 -8.88
C ALA A 159 -9.07 -14.95 -9.54
N LYS A 160 -9.97 -15.81 -10.02
CA LYS A 160 -9.62 -17.01 -10.81
C LYS A 160 -8.90 -16.67 -12.12
N ILE A 161 -9.38 -15.65 -12.83
CA ILE A 161 -8.70 -15.17 -14.04
C ILE A 161 -7.29 -14.71 -13.74
N ILE A 162 -7.08 -13.98 -12.64
CA ILE A 162 -5.77 -13.52 -12.20
C ILE A 162 -4.84 -14.70 -11.88
N GLU A 163 -5.33 -15.69 -11.14
CA GLU A 163 -4.59 -16.93 -10.85
C GLU A 163 -4.23 -17.69 -12.12
N ASP A 164 -5.22 -17.99 -12.97
CA ASP A 164 -5.03 -18.72 -14.25
C ASP A 164 -4.06 -18.01 -15.19
N SER A 165 -3.89 -16.70 -15.04
CA SER A 165 -2.99 -15.86 -15.85
C SER A 165 -1.56 -15.82 -15.32
N GLY A 166 -1.26 -16.53 -14.22
CA GLY A 166 0.09 -16.69 -13.69
C GLY A 166 0.46 -15.71 -12.55
N ALA A 167 -0.50 -15.03 -11.96
CA ALA A 167 -0.22 -14.23 -10.77
C ALA A 167 0.11 -15.10 -9.55
N ALA A 168 1.09 -14.65 -8.76
CA ALA A 168 1.56 -15.33 -7.55
C ALA A 168 0.74 -15.02 -6.28
N ALA A 169 -0.07 -13.96 -6.29
CA ALA A 169 -1.01 -13.61 -5.21
C ALA A 169 -2.02 -12.56 -5.70
N VAL A 170 -3.11 -12.39 -4.96
CA VAL A 170 -4.10 -11.34 -5.20
C VAL A 170 -4.41 -10.58 -3.90
N ALA A 171 -4.32 -9.24 -3.94
CA ALA A 171 -4.74 -8.37 -2.84
C ALA A 171 -6.14 -7.82 -3.12
N VAL A 172 -7.07 -8.01 -2.19
CA VAL A 172 -8.49 -7.71 -2.39
C VAL A 172 -8.97 -6.65 -1.41
N HIS A 173 -9.30 -5.46 -1.92
CA HIS A 173 -10.00 -4.46 -1.11
C HIS A 173 -11.50 -4.73 -1.15
N GLY A 174 -12.10 -5.02 0.01
CA GLY A 174 -13.52 -5.37 0.20
C GLY A 174 -14.52 -4.24 -0.08
N ARG A 175 -14.25 -3.37 -1.05
CA ARG A 175 -15.15 -2.30 -1.51
C ARG A 175 -15.19 -2.23 -3.02
N THR A 176 -16.34 -1.81 -3.57
CA THR A 176 -16.48 -1.47 -4.99
C THR A 176 -15.75 -0.15 -5.31
N ARG A 177 -15.62 0.15 -6.60
CA ARG A 177 -15.06 1.43 -7.07
C ARG A 177 -15.86 2.61 -6.53
N GLN A 178 -17.17 2.55 -6.57
CA GLN A 178 -18.08 3.65 -6.22
C GLN A 178 -18.11 3.93 -4.72
N GLN A 179 -17.94 2.91 -3.91
CA GLN A 179 -17.84 3.09 -2.46
C GLN A 179 -16.63 3.93 -2.04
N TYR A 180 -15.56 3.97 -2.83
CA TYR A 180 -14.30 4.59 -2.40
C TYR A 180 -13.84 4.08 -1.03
N TYR A 181 -14.28 4.75 0.05
CA TYR A 181 -14.03 4.42 1.44
C TYR A 181 -15.30 4.49 2.29
N ALA A 182 -16.47 4.70 1.68
CA ALA A 182 -17.75 4.74 2.37
C ALA A 182 -18.25 3.34 2.75
N GLY A 183 -19.09 3.27 3.77
CA GLY A 183 -19.60 2.01 4.30
C GLY A 183 -18.51 1.13 4.92
N GLU A 184 -18.78 -0.16 5.05
CA GLU A 184 -17.85 -1.17 5.55
C GLU A 184 -17.27 -2.00 4.41
N ALA A 185 -16.07 -2.54 4.61
CA ALA A 185 -15.47 -3.48 3.68
C ALA A 185 -16.20 -4.84 3.78
N ASP A 186 -16.59 -5.38 2.64
CA ASP A 186 -17.18 -6.70 2.54
C ASP A 186 -16.12 -7.79 2.67
N TRP A 187 -15.97 -8.33 3.87
CA TRP A 187 -15.02 -9.40 4.17
C TRP A 187 -15.56 -10.77 3.71
N ASP A 188 -16.88 -10.93 3.56
CA ASP A 188 -17.44 -12.18 3.03
C ASP A 188 -17.00 -12.44 1.59
N THR A 189 -16.98 -11.39 0.77
CA THR A 189 -16.43 -11.50 -0.59
C THR A 189 -14.94 -11.87 -0.58
N ILE A 190 -14.12 -11.35 0.36
CA ILE A 190 -12.71 -11.74 0.51
C ILE A 190 -12.62 -13.24 0.87
N ARG A 191 -13.46 -13.73 1.78
CA ARG A 191 -13.55 -15.15 2.14
C ARG A 191 -13.90 -16.02 0.92
N ARG A 192 -14.93 -15.66 0.16
CA ARG A 192 -15.34 -16.37 -1.07
C ARG A 192 -14.20 -16.45 -2.09
N ILE A 193 -13.42 -15.39 -2.25
CA ILE A 193 -12.25 -15.39 -3.11
C ILE A 193 -11.19 -16.37 -2.55
N LYS A 194 -10.90 -16.31 -1.25
CA LYS A 194 -9.92 -17.21 -0.61
C LYS A 194 -10.29 -18.68 -0.76
N GLU A 195 -11.56 -19.00 -0.68
CA GLU A 195 -12.08 -20.37 -0.87
C GLU A 195 -12.01 -20.85 -2.34
N ALA A 196 -11.89 -19.94 -3.29
CA ALA A 196 -12.01 -20.23 -4.72
C ALA A 196 -10.68 -20.28 -5.48
N VAL A 197 -9.57 -19.76 -4.90
CA VAL A 197 -8.23 -19.73 -5.50
C VAL A 197 -7.21 -20.42 -4.61
N SER A 198 -6.14 -20.93 -5.21
CA SER A 198 -5.03 -21.60 -4.50
C SER A 198 -3.88 -20.66 -4.18
N ILE A 199 -3.73 -19.56 -4.93
CA ILE A 199 -2.73 -18.54 -4.67
C ILE A 199 -3.06 -17.77 -3.37
N PRO A 200 -2.05 -17.20 -2.69
CA PRO A 200 -2.26 -16.36 -1.51
C PRO A 200 -3.24 -15.20 -1.78
N VAL A 201 -4.17 -15.01 -0.83
CA VAL A 201 -5.11 -13.89 -0.82
C VAL A 201 -4.76 -12.92 0.29
N ILE A 202 -4.57 -11.66 -0.06
CA ILE A 202 -4.25 -10.59 0.86
C ILE A 202 -5.52 -9.76 1.12
N GLY A 203 -6.07 -9.85 2.34
CA GLY A 203 -7.26 -9.10 2.74
C GLY A 203 -6.95 -7.63 3.01
N ASN A 204 -7.78 -6.73 2.47
CA ASN A 204 -7.64 -5.30 2.66
C ASN A 204 -9.00 -4.62 2.90
N GLY A 205 -9.03 -3.69 3.84
CA GLY A 205 -10.19 -2.86 4.18
C GLY A 205 -10.54 -2.88 5.66
N ASP A 206 -10.64 -1.67 6.25
CA ASP A 206 -11.09 -1.38 7.61
C ASP A 206 -10.25 -1.99 8.76
N VAL A 207 -9.06 -2.47 8.47
CA VAL A 207 -8.11 -2.92 9.48
C VAL A 207 -7.36 -1.71 10.02
N ASP A 208 -7.65 -1.35 11.27
CA ASP A 208 -7.09 -0.20 11.98
C ASP A 208 -6.50 -0.57 13.36
N SER A 209 -6.50 -1.85 13.71
CA SER A 209 -6.01 -2.36 14.99
C SER A 209 -5.65 -3.84 14.90
N PRO A 210 -4.81 -4.36 15.82
CA PRO A 210 -4.46 -5.78 15.88
C PRO A 210 -5.70 -6.69 15.98
N LYS A 211 -6.69 -6.32 16.79
CA LYS A 211 -7.94 -7.10 16.95
C LYS A 211 -8.76 -7.16 15.66
N LYS A 212 -8.76 -6.08 14.85
CA LYS A 212 -9.44 -6.11 13.54
C LYS A 212 -8.65 -6.93 12.52
N ALA A 213 -7.32 -6.92 12.58
CA ALA A 213 -6.51 -7.82 11.76
C ALA A 213 -6.81 -9.29 12.08
N GLU A 214 -6.84 -9.65 13.35
CA GLU A 214 -7.22 -10.99 13.82
C GLU A 214 -8.63 -11.38 13.36
N LYS A 215 -9.59 -10.46 13.51
CA LYS A 215 -10.97 -10.68 13.06
C LYS A 215 -11.04 -10.92 11.56
N LEU A 216 -10.37 -10.11 10.74
CA LEU A 216 -10.30 -10.28 9.29
C LEU A 216 -9.77 -11.67 8.93
N VAL A 217 -8.63 -12.06 9.50
CA VAL A 217 -8.03 -13.39 9.26
C VAL A 217 -8.95 -14.51 9.63
N ARG A 218 -9.57 -14.44 10.81
CA ARG A 218 -10.49 -15.48 11.30
C ARG A 218 -11.74 -15.61 10.42
N GLU A 219 -12.29 -14.50 9.92
CA GLU A 219 -13.53 -14.50 9.13
C GLU A 219 -13.29 -14.81 7.65
N THR A 220 -12.10 -14.53 7.12
CA THR A 220 -11.82 -14.70 5.69
C THR A 220 -10.86 -15.82 5.36
N GLY A 221 -10.02 -16.25 6.31
CA GLY A 221 -8.93 -17.18 6.05
C GLY A 221 -7.82 -16.63 5.16
N CYS A 222 -7.75 -15.31 4.93
CA CYS A 222 -6.72 -14.69 4.09
C CYS A 222 -5.30 -14.93 4.64
N ASP A 223 -4.32 -14.99 3.74
CA ASP A 223 -2.92 -15.31 4.05
C ASP A 223 -2.13 -14.08 4.50
N GLY A 224 -2.51 -12.89 4.03
CA GLY A 224 -1.92 -11.61 4.39
C GLY A 224 -2.97 -10.56 4.73
N VAL A 225 -2.57 -9.55 5.51
CA VAL A 225 -3.39 -8.40 5.90
C VAL A 225 -2.74 -7.12 5.41
N MET A 226 -3.38 -6.45 4.45
CA MET A 226 -2.87 -5.20 3.91
C MET A 226 -3.51 -4.00 4.61
N ILE A 227 -2.66 -3.14 5.18
CA ILE A 227 -3.07 -1.98 5.96
C ILE A 227 -2.88 -0.71 5.13
N GLY A 228 -3.96 0.04 4.92
CA GLY A 228 -3.95 1.32 4.20
C GLY A 228 -4.08 2.51 5.13
N ARG A 229 -5.23 3.14 5.20
CA ARG A 229 -5.47 4.41 5.90
C ARG A 229 -4.99 4.45 7.35
N ALA A 230 -5.01 3.32 8.05
CA ALA A 230 -4.63 3.24 9.45
C ALA A 230 -3.14 3.44 9.72
N VAL A 231 -2.27 3.29 8.72
CA VAL A 231 -0.83 3.58 8.88
C VAL A 231 -0.51 5.08 8.83
N ARG A 232 -1.43 5.92 8.33
CA ARG A 232 -1.20 7.36 8.23
C ARG A 232 -1.04 7.98 9.62
N GLY A 233 0.15 8.47 9.92
CA GLY A 233 0.52 8.96 11.24
C GLY A 233 0.64 7.85 12.31
N ASN A 234 0.63 6.60 11.91
CA ASN A 234 0.77 5.45 12.80
C ASN A 234 1.57 4.30 12.16
N PRO A 235 2.86 4.48 11.82
CA PRO A 235 3.68 3.36 11.35
C PRO A 235 3.83 2.26 12.39
N TRP A 236 3.71 2.57 13.69
CA TRP A 236 3.78 1.62 14.81
C TRP A 236 2.73 0.51 14.76
N ILE A 237 1.67 0.66 13.95
CA ILE A 237 0.63 -0.35 13.79
C ILE A 237 1.21 -1.72 13.39
N PHE A 238 2.32 -1.75 12.66
CA PHE A 238 3.00 -3.01 12.32
C PHE A 238 3.66 -3.65 13.54
N ARG A 239 4.33 -2.87 14.39
CA ARG A 239 4.88 -3.33 15.67
C ARG A 239 3.78 -3.85 16.59
N GLU A 240 2.67 -3.11 16.68
CA GLU A 240 1.50 -3.49 17.48
C GLU A 240 0.89 -4.81 17.00
N MET A 241 0.76 -5.01 15.69
CA MET A 241 0.23 -6.26 15.11
C MET A 241 1.16 -7.43 15.35
N ASN A 242 2.46 -7.28 15.07
CA ASN A 242 3.45 -8.35 15.31
C ASN A 242 3.47 -8.78 16.78
N HIS A 243 3.46 -7.81 17.71
CA HIS A 243 3.43 -8.10 19.14
C HIS A 243 2.15 -8.84 19.52
N TYR A 244 0.98 -8.35 19.12
CA TYR A 244 -0.31 -8.96 19.45
C TYR A 244 -0.43 -10.39 18.89
N PHE A 245 -0.04 -10.62 17.65
CA PHE A 245 -0.12 -11.96 17.06
C PHE A 245 0.88 -12.95 17.65
N THR A 246 1.93 -12.47 18.31
CA THR A 246 2.92 -13.31 19.00
C THR A 246 2.55 -13.56 20.45
N THR A 247 2.01 -12.57 21.15
CA THR A 247 1.83 -12.63 22.63
C THR A 247 0.36 -12.63 23.05
N GLY A 248 -0.58 -12.18 22.21
CA GLY A 248 -1.97 -11.91 22.56
C GLY A 248 -2.18 -10.60 23.31
N GLU A 249 -1.12 -9.83 23.57
CA GLU A 249 -1.18 -8.59 24.34
C GLU A 249 -1.13 -7.36 23.43
N LEU A 250 -1.85 -6.30 23.83
CA LEU A 250 -1.84 -5.02 23.14
C LEU A 250 -0.70 -4.14 23.68
N LEU A 251 0.04 -3.50 22.79
CA LEU A 251 0.99 -2.46 23.17
C LEU A 251 0.26 -1.15 23.53
N PRO A 252 0.83 -0.35 24.44
CA PRO A 252 0.35 1.02 24.67
C PRO A 252 0.56 1.88 23.41
N ARG A 253 -0.21 2.95 23.31
CA ARG A 253 0.02 3.95 22.25
C ARG A 253 1.40 4.59 22.44
N PRO A 254 2.06 5.04 21.34
CA PRO A 254 3.31 5.78 21.42
C PRO A 254 3.18 7.03 22.32
N SER A 255 4.23 7.30 23.09
CA SER A 255 4.34 8.54 23.86
C SER A 255 4.47 9.77 22.94
N TRP A 256 4.29 10.96 23.52
CA TRP A 256 4.51 12.19 22.75
C TRP A 256 5.95 12.29 22.24
N GLU A 257 6.90 11.92 23.05
CA GLU A 257 8.34 11.91 22.71
C GLU A 257 8.61 11.00 21.51
N GLU A 258 8.06 9.78 21.50
CA GLU A 258 8.17 8.87 20.35
C GLU A 258 7.51 9.45 19.09
N ILE A 259 6.34 10.08 19.22
CA ILE A 259 5.64 10.71 18.09
C ILE A 259 6.44 11.90 17.55
N LYS A 260 6.95 12.75 18.43
CA LYS A 260 7.81 13.90 18.07
C LYS A 260 9.06 13.44 17.33
N GLU A 261 9.77 12.47 17.87
CA GLU A 261 10.97 11.90 17.25
C GLU A 261 10.66 11.33 15.86
N MET A 262 9.56 10.61 15.73
CA MET A 262 9.12 10.07 14.45
C MET A 262 8.80 11.17 13.43
N ILE A 263 8.11 12.23 13.84
CA ILE A 263 7.81 13.38 12.97
C ILE A 263 9.12 14.04 12.50
N LEU A 264 10.05 14.31 13.40
CA LEU A 264 11.32 14.95 13.07
C LEU A 264 12.17 14.08 12.16
N ARG A 265 12.22 12.79 12.42
CA ARG A 265 12.94 11.82 11.58
C ARG A 265 12.33 11.72 10.20
N HIS A 266 11.00 11.55 10.10
CA HIS A 266 10.29 11.51 8.83
C HIS A 266 10.55 12.79 8.03
N THR A 267 10.55 13.93 8.69
CA THR A 267 10.82 15.22 8.05
C THR A 267 12.25 15.30 7.49
N ARG A 268 13.28 14.84 8.24
CA ARG A 268 14.66 14.79 7.73
C ARG A 268 14.76 13.92 6.47
N MET A 269 14.20 12.74 6.50
CA MET A 269 14.21 11.83 5.36
C MET A 269 13.48 12.43 4.13
N GLN A 270 12.38 13.15 4.35
CA GLN A 270 11.67 13.86 3.27
C GLN A 270 12.53 15.02 2.69
N ILE A 271 13.23 15.75 3.54
CA ILE A 271 14.14 16.83 3.12
C ILE A 271 15.33 16.27 2.33
N GLU A 272 15.92 15.19 2.78
CA GLU A 272 17.01 14.51 2.08
C GLU A 272 16.59 14.03 0.69
N LEU A 273 15.37 13.50 0.58
CA LEU A 273 14.85 12.97 -0.68
C LEU A 273 14.41 14.07 -1.67
N LYS A 274 13.77 15.14 -1.18
CA LYS A 274 13.02 16.11 -2.03
C LYS A 274 13.44 17.56 -1.87
N GLY A 275 14.43 17.83 -1.01
CA GLY A 275 14.81 19.18 -0.59
C GLY A 275 13.83 19.77 0.44
N GLU A 276 14.33 20.76 1.21
CA GLU A 276 13.58 21.32 2.36
C GLU A 276 12.25 21.93 1.97
N PHE A 277 12.22 22.71 0.89
CA PHE A 277 11.00 23.36 0.43
C PHE A 277 9.84 22.38 0.14
N THR A 278 10.14 21.27 -0.53
CA THR A 278 9.12 20.25 -0.85
C THR A 278 8.85 19.35 0.35
N GLY A 279 9.90 18.88 1.03
CA GLY A 279 9.82 17.99 2.17
C GLY A 279 8.94 18.54 3.29
N ILE A 280 9.17 19.79 3.71
CA ILE A 280 8.37 20.44 4.76
C ILE A 280 6.90 20.54 4.35
N ARG A 281 6.60 20.92 3.11
CA ARG A 281 5.21 21.03 2.64
C ARG A 281 4.48 19.70 2.59
N GLU A 282 5.16 18.65 2.17
CA GLU A 282 4.57 17.31 2.16
C GLU A 282 4.37 16.78 3.58
N MET A 283 5.25 17.11 4.51
CA MET A 283 5.13 16.73 5.91
C MET A 283 3.92 17.32 6.62
N ARG A 284 3.37 18.45 6.19
CA ARG A 284 2.19 19.08 6.81
C ARG A 284 1.03 18.11 6.97
N LYS A 285 0.72 17.33 5.94
CA LYS A 285 -0.33 16.29 6.02
C LYS A 285 0.04 15.15 6.98
N HIS A 286 1.31 14.74 7.00
CA HIS A 286 1.78 13.69 7.90
C HIS A 286 1.74 14.13 9.36
N ILE A 287 2.17 15.38 9.67
CA ILE A 287 2.07 15.96 11.01
C ILE A 287 0.62 15.96 11.49
N ALA A 288 -0.32 16.35 10.61
CA ALA A 288 -1.74 16.32 10.93
C ALA A 288 -2.25 14.91 11.27
N TRP A 289 -1.73 13.88 10.58
CA TRP A 289 -2.08 12.49 10.87
C TRP A 289 -1.41 11.98 12.15
N TYR A 290 -0.12 12.24 12.37
CA TYR A 290 0.59 11.84 13.59
C TYR A 290 -0.06 12.40 14.87
N THR A 291 -0.60 13.60 14.78
CA THR A 291 -1.22 14.31 15.91
C THR A 291 -2.75 14.14 15.98
N ALA A 292 -3.32 13.29 15.11
CA ALA A 292 -4.77 13.04 15.11
C ALA A 292 -5.23 12.39 16.43
N GLY A 293 -6.31 12.92 17.01
CA GLY A 293 -6.87 12.41 18.28
C GLY A 293 -6.13 12.81 19.55
N MET A 294 -5.00 13.53 19.44
CA MET A 294 -4.30 14.06 20.62
C MET A 294 -5.03 15.29 21.20
N LYS A 295 -5.06 15.40 22.52
CA LYS A 295 -5.60 16.58 23.20
C LYS A 295 -4.79 17.82 22.79
N HIS A 296 -5.47 18.93 22.57
CA HIS A 296 -4.89 20.24 22.21
C HIS A 296 -4.09 20.29 20.89
N SER A 297 -4.13 19.26 20.06
CA SER A 297 -3.38 19.20 18.79
C SER A 297 -3.93 20.10 17.67
N ALA A 298 -5.12 20.71 17.83
CA ALA A 298 -5.70 21.59 16.80
C ALA A 298 -4.81 22.80 16.48
N GLY A 299 -4.23 23.43 17.51
CA GLY A 299 -3.28 24.51 17.35
C GLY A 299 -1.98 24.05 16.66
N LEU A 300 -1.43 22.89 17.08
CA LEU A 300 -0.24 22.32 16.43
C LEU A 300 -0.47 22.07 14.94
N ARG A 301 -1.61 21.48 14.56
CA ARG A 301 -1.96 21.25 13.15
C ARG A 301 -2.12 22.55 12.36
N ARG A 302 -2.69 23.60 12.97
CA ARG A 302 -2.78 24.91 12.32
C ARG A 302 -1.40 25.51 12.10
N ASP A 303 -0.58 25.53 13.15
CA ASP A 303 0.73 26.18 13.16
C ASP A 303 1.73 25.42 12.28
N SER A 304 1.66 24.08 12.20
CA SER A 304 2.47 23.27 11.30
C SER A 304 2.24 23.57 9.80
N ASN A 305 1.07 24.12 9.42
CA ASN A 305 0.84 24.57 8.05
C ASN A 305 1.62 25.83 7.67
N LEU A 306 2.13 26.58 8.67
CA LEU A 306 2.89 27.81 8.47
C LEU A 306 4.40 27.57 8.46
N VAL A 307 4.85 26.44 8.98
CA VAL A 307 6.26 26.05 9.06
C VAL A 307 6.86 25.94 7.66
N SER A 308 8.05 26.52 7.49
CA SER A 308 8.79 26.60 6.22
C SER A 308 10.18 25.94 6.27
N SER A 309 10.72 25.65 7.47
CA SER A 309 12.00 25.00 7.67
C SER A 309 11.94 23.90 8.73
N TYR A 310 12.96 23.03 8.74
CA TYR A 310 13.11 21.99 9.76
C TYR A 310 13.24 22.58 11.17
N GLU A 311 14.01 23.65 11.33
CA GLU A 311 14.24 24.32 12.63
C GLU A 311 12.96 24.92 13.20
N GLU A 312 12.12 25.51 12.34
CA GLU A 312 10.79 26.00 12.77
C GLU A 312 9.89 24.88 13.24
N LEU A 313 9.90 23.73 12.55
CA LEU A 313 9.14 22.55 12.95
C LEU A 313 9.63 22.02 14.31
N GLU A 314 10.93 21.88 14.49
CA GLU A 314 11.54 21.38 15.73
C GLU A 314 11.13 22.25 16.92
N LYS A 315 11.26 23.59 16.81
CA LYS A 315 10.82 24.55 17.84
C LYS A 315 9.32 24.44 18.13
N LEU A 316 8.49 24.26 17.08
CA LEU A 316 7.04 24.13 17.25
C LEU A 316 6.67 22.86 18.04
N LEU A 317 7.38 21.75 17.80
CA LEU A 317 7.16 20.49 18.50
C LEU A 317 7.68 20.51 19.95
N ASP A 318 8.76 21.24 20.25
CA ASP A 318 9.31 21.42 21.59
C ASP A 318 8.40 22.23 22.50
N PHE A 319 7.74 23.26 21.97
CA PHE A 319 6.91 24.18 22.75
C PHE A 319 5.61 23.56 23.29
N ARG A 320 5.32 22.29 22.93
CA ARG A 320 4.06 21.59 23.24
C ARG A 320 4.27 20.24 23.96
N GLY A 321 5.47 19.98 24.42
CA GLY A 321 5.83 18.82 25.24
C GLY A 321 5.35 18.95 26.69
#